data_efe0bebc50b7ed4a499e6984fa8512af
#
_entry.id   efe0bebc50b7ed4a499e6984fa8512af
#
_cell.length_a   1.000
_cell.length_b   1.000
_cell.length_c   1.000
_cell.angle_alpha   90.00
_cell.angle_beta   90.00
_cell.angle_gamma   90.00
#
_symmetry.space_group_name_H-M   'P 1'
#
loop_
_entity.id
_entity.type
_entity.pdbx_description
1 polymer ?
#
loop_
_entity_poly.entity_id
_entity_poly.type
_entity_poly.pdbx_seq_one_letter_code
_entity_poly.pdbx_strand_id
1 'polypeptide(L)'
;MEKTFFFELITPGKNLISGDFEMVVVPGEEGDFGVLPHHSNLISQIRPGVLNTYKNNKIDKTFFLYSGFAEVSNNKLIVLSETAFDVTEF
;
A
#
# COMPACT_ATOMS: atom_id res chain seq x y z
N MET A 1 2.40 -16.58 -14.99
CA MET A 1 2.00 -16.06 -13.68
C MET A 1 2.45 -14.62 -13.52
N GLU A 2 1.57 -13.77 -13.04
CA GLU A 2 1.92 -12.37 -12.88
C GLU A 2 2.89 -12.20 -11.73
N LYS A 3 3.86 -11.30 -11.90
CA LYS A 3 4.86 -11.00 -10.87
C LYS A 3 4.57 -9.70 -10.15
N THR A 4 3.55 -8.98 -10.57
CA THR A 4 3.18 -7.70 -9.98
C THR A 4 1.67 -7.62 -9.83
N PHE A 5 1.27 -6.64 -9.04
CA PHE A 5 -0.15 -6.29 -8.91
C PHE A 5 -0.24 -4.77 -8.96
N PHE A 6 -1.43 -4.27 -9.24
CA PHE A 6 -1.66 -2.84 -9.34
C PHE A 6 -1.92 -2.24 -7.96
N PHE A 7 -1.26 -1.14 -7.64
CA PHE A 7 -1.41 -0.47 -6.36
C PHE A 7 -1.69 1.01 -6.57
N GLU A 8 -2.67 1.53 -5.83
CA GLU A 8 -2.97 2.95 -5.78
C GLU A 8 -3.04 3.43 -4.34
N LEU A 9 -2.42 4.58 -4.08
CA LEU A 9 -2.53 5.27 -2.80
C LEU A 9 -3.22 6.60 -3.06
N ILE A 10 -4.39 6.78 -2.48
CA ILE A 10 -5.26 7.92 -2.78
C ILE A 10 -5.56 8.69 -1.49
N THR A 11 -5.39 10.00 -1.54
CA THR A 11 -5.85 10.91 -0.50
C THR A 11 -6.92 11.81 -1.10
N PRO A 12 -7.68 12.55 -0.30
CA PRO A 12 -8.72 13.40 -0.85
C PRO A 12 -8.18 14.32 -1.94
N GLY A 13 -8.76 14.22 -3.11
CA GLY A 13 -8.41 15.05 -4.25
C GLY A 13 -7.09 14.73 -4.91
N LYS A 14 -6.42 13.64 -4.53
CA LYS A 14 -5.10 13.36 -5.08
C LYS A 14 -4.78 11.89 -5.11
N ASN A 15 -4.21 11.45 -6.22
CA ASN A 15 -3.68 10.10 -6.37
C ASN A 15 -2.16 10.21 -6.19
N LEU A 16 -1.64 9.73 -5.06
CA LEU A 16 -0.24 9.91 -4.73
C LEU A 16 0.68 8.92 -5.43
N ILE A 17 0.19 7.71 -5.67
CA ILE A 17 0.97 6.70 -6.34
C ILE A 17 0.03 5.77 -7.07
N SER A 18 0.46 5.29 -8.23
CA SER A 18 -0.34 4.39 -9.05
C SER A 18 0.61 3.63 -9.94
N GLY A 19 0.54 2.30 -9.92
CA GLY A 19 1.41 1.50 -10.78
C GLY A 19 1.49 0.06 -10.32
N ASP A 20 2.40 -0.67 -10.94
CA ASP A 20 2.62 -2.09 -10.67
C ASP A 20 3.76 -2.27 -9.70
N PHE A 21 3.55 -3.12 -8.69
CA PHE A 21 4.53 -3.37 -7.64
C PHE A 21 4.63 -4.86 -7.36
N GLU A 22 5.77 -5.26 -6.79
CA GLU A 22 6.01 -6.66 -6.45
C GLU A 22 5.49 -6.99 -5.06
N MET A 23 5.54 -6.03 -4.15
CA MET A 23 5.03 -6.18 -2.80
C MET A 23 4.77 -4.82 -2.20
N VAL A 24 3.75 -4.74 -1.36
CA VAL A 24 3.48 -3.54 -0.56
C VAL A 24 3.20 -4.02 0.86
N VAL A 25 3.90 -3.45 1.83
CA VAL A 25 3.64 -3.74 3.24
C VAL A 25 2.80 -2.61 3.82
N VAL A 26 1.65 -2.96 4.35
CA VAL A 26 0.62 -2.01 4.81
C VAL A 26 0.54 -2.05 6.33
N PRO A 27 0.48 -0.88 7.00
CA PRO A 27 0.33 -0.86 8.46
C PRO A 27 -1.14 -1.08 8.84
N GLY A 28 -1.54 -2.34 8.88
CA GLY A 28 -2.91 -2.69 9.24
C GLY A 28 -3.17 -2.52 10.73
N GLU A 29 -4.45 -2.43 11.09
CA GLU A 29 -4.85 -2.21 12.48
C GLU A 29 -4.39 -3.35 13.38
N GLU A 30 -4.37 -4.57 12.86
CA GLU A 30 -3.95 -5.74 13.64
C GLU A 30 -2.50 -6.13 13.40
N GLY A 31 -1.74 -5.29 12.73
CA GLY A 31 -0.34 -5.54 12.43
C GLY A 31 -0.04 -5.29 10.96
N ASP A 32 1.24 -5.18 10.65
CA ASP A 32 1.66 -5.02 9.26
C ASP A 32 1.29 -6.26 8.47
N PHE A 33 0.84 -6.07 7.23
CA PHE A 33 0.64 -7.21 6.34
C PHE A 33 1.21 -6.90 4.97
N GLY A 34 1.80 -7.92 4.35
CA GLY A 34 2.38 -7.79 3.02
C GLY A 34 1.40 -8.25 1.96
N VAL A 35 1.27 -7.44 0.91
CA VAL A 35 0.45 -7.79 -0.25
C VAL A 35 1.38 -8.20 -1.37
N LEU A 36 1.16 -9.40 -1.88
CA LEU A 36 1.88 -9.96 -3.02
C LEU A 36 0.88 -10.18 -4.16
N PRO A 37 1.37 -10.44 -5.37
CA PRO A 37 0.44 -10.76 -6.47
C PRO A 37 -0.48 -11.91 -6.08
N HIS A 38 -1.74 -11.79 -6.46
CA HIS A 38 -2.78 -12.79 -6.20
C HIS A 38 -3.12 -12.99 -4.73
N HIS A 39 -2.87 -11.96 -3.92
CA HIS A 39 -3.26 -11.99 -2.51
C HIS A 39 -4.77 -12.17 -2.39
N SER A 40 -5.20 -12.92 -1.36
CA SER A 40 -6.63 -13.12 -1.09
C SER A 40 -7.32 -11.77 -0.86
N ASN A 41 -8.58 -11.69 -1.20
CA ASN A 41 -9.35 -10.47 -0.98
C ASN A 41 -9.37 -10.11 0.50
N LEU A 42 -9.24 -8.82 0.78
CA LEU A 42 -9.11 -8.34 2.16
C LEU A 42 -9.52 -6.88 2.23
N ILE A 43 -10.17 -6.52 3.33
CA ILE A 43 -10.39 -5.12 3.68
C ILE A 43 -9.86 -4.94 5.09
N SER A 44 -9.02 -3.93 5.28
CA SER A 44 -8.40 -3.67 6.58
C SER A 44 -8.36 -2.19 6.88
N GLN A 45 -8.56 -1.85 8.15
CA GLN A 45 -8.30 -0.50 8.60
C GLN A 45 -6.80 -0.32 8.77
N ILE A 46 -6.35 0.92 8.65
CA ILE A 46 -4.94 1.28 8.74
C ILE A 46 -4.71 2.00 10.07
N ARG A 47 -3.64 1.60 10.77
CA ARG A 47 -3.19 2.30 11.97
C ARG A 47 -2.09 3.28 11.59
N PRO A 48 -1.76 4.26 12.44
CA PRO A 48 -0.62 5.14 12.16
C PRO A 48 0.65 4.31 11.98
N GLY A 49 1.33 4.52 10.87
CA GLY A 49 2.54 3.76 10.57
C GLY A 49 3.01 3.99 9.16
N VAL A 50 4.01 3.21 8.75
CA VAL A 50 4.59 3.38 7.43
C VAL A 50 4.15 2.28 6.49
N LEU A 51 3.92 2.68 5.25
CA LEU A 51 3.64 1.78 4.14
C LEU A 51 4.86 1.78 3.24
N ASN A 52 5.36 0.60 2.91
CA ASN A 52 6.52 0.46 2.04
C ASN A 52 6.15 -0.26 0.76
N THR A 53 6.59 0.28 -0.37
CA THR A 53 6.47 -0.41 -1.66
C THR A 53 7.80 -1.04 -2.01
N TYR A 54 7.75 -2.17 -2.71
CA TYR A 54 8.95 -2.92 -3.05
C TYR A 54 9.04 -3.18 -4.54
N LYS A 55 10.24 -2.98 -5.08
CA LYS A 55 10.61 -3.34 -6.45
C LYS A 55 12.02 -3.91 -6.41
N ASN A 56 12.26 -5.00 -7.14
CA ASN A 56 13.57 -5.64 -7.20
C ASN A 56 14.09 -6.00 -5.81
N ASN A 57 13.19 -6.49 -4.96
CA ASN A 57 13.50 -6.93 -3.60
C ASN A 57 14.02 -5.82 -2.69
N LYS A 58 13.76 -4.57 -3.05
CA LYS A 58 14.18 -3.42 -2.26
C LYS A 58 13.01 -2.49 -2.02
N ILE A 59 13.06 -1.76 -0.92
CA ILE A 59 12.06 -0.73 -0.66
C ILE A 59 12.22 0.35 -1.72
N ASP A 60 11.13 0.63 -2.42
CA ASP A 60 11.11 1.62 -3.47
C ASP A 60 10.65 2.98 -2.94
N LYS A 61 9.53 2.98 -2.22
CA LYS A 61 8.98 4.20 -1.63
C LYS A 61 8.43 3.90 -0.25
N THR A 62 8.46 4.90 0.62
CA THR A 62 7.92 4.81 1.96
C THR A 62 7.00 5.99 2.21
N PHE A 63 5.79 5.69 2.68
CA PHE A 63 4.81 6.72 3.05
C PHE A 63 4.42 6.54 4.50
N PHE A 64 4.28 7.64 5.23
CA PHE A 64 3.65 7.59 6.54
C PHE A 64 2.16 7.83 6.36
N LEU A 65 1.34 6.92 6.91
CA LEU A 65 -0.11 7.03 6.88
C LEU A 65 -0.60 7.18 8.30
N TYR A 66 -1.57 8.07 8.50
CA TYR A 66 -2.13 8.25 9.84
C TYR A 66 -3.34 7.34 10.06
N SER A 67 -4.16 7.17 9.04
CA SER A 67 -5.36 6.35 9.12
C SER A 67 -5.83 6.01 7.71
N GLY A 68 -6.85 5.20 7.60
CA GLY A 68 -7.45 4.89 6.32
C GLY A 68 -7.90 3.45 6.20
N PHE A 69 -8.07 3.02 4.97
CA PHE A 69 -8.50 1.66 4.65
C PHE A 69 -7.68 1.13 3.49
N ALA A 70 -7.44 -0.18 3.53
CA ALA A 70 -6.80 -0.89 2.44
C ALA A 70 -7.75 -1.97 1.94
N GLU A 71 -7.86 -2.09 0.63
CA GLU A 71 -8.67 -3.14 0.01
C GLU A 71 -7.85 -3.88 -1.02
N VAL A 72 -7.82 -5.21 -0.90
CA VAL A 72 -7.20 -6.10 -1.88
C VAL A 72 -8.29 -6.85 -2.60
N SER A 73 -8.35 -6.76 -3.91
CA SER A 73 -9.25 -7.55 -4.73
C SER A 73 -8.78 -7.57 -6.18
N ASN A 74 -8.98 -8.69 -6.85
CA ASN A 74 -8.67 -8.81 -8.28
C ASN A 74 -7.25 -8.38 -8.63
N ASN A 75 -6.27 -8.85 -7.85
CA ASN A 75 -4.85 -8.53 -8.05
C ASN A 75 -4.58 -7.03 -8.02
N LYS A 76 -5.29 -6.33 -7.13
CA LYS A 76 -5.19 -4.88 -7.02
C LYS A 76 -5.30 -4.49 -5.55
N LEU A 77 -4.46 -3.54 -5.15
CA LEU A 77 -4.50 -2.96 -3.80
C LEU A 77 -4.83 -1.49 -3.91
N ILE A 78 -5.87 -1.06 -3.22
CA ILE A 78 -6.22 0.35 -3.12
C ILE A 78 -6.10 0.74 -1.65
N VAL A 79 -5.36 1.81 -1.39
CA VAL A 79 -5.25 2.39 -0.06
C VAL A 79 -5.80 3.80 -0.10
N LEU A 80 -6.79 4.03 0.76
CA LEU A 80 -7.40 5.35 0.92
C LEU A 80 -6.99 5.89 2.28
N SER A 81 -6.40 7.07 2.31
CA SER A 81 -5.96 7.69 3.56
C SER A 81 -6.29 9.17 3.53
N GLU A 82 -6.73 9.70 4.66
CA GLU A 82 -6.96 11.14 4.79
C GLU A 82 -5.66 11.91 4.67
N THR A 83 -4.58 11.36 5.23
CA THR A 83 -3.30 12.03 5.28
C THR A 83 -2.19 11.03 4.99
N ALA A 84 -1.34 11.35 4.04
CA ALA A 84 -0.20 10.51 3.70
C ALA A 84 0.99 11.41 3.37
N PHE A 85 2.16 11.05 3.87
CA PHE A 85 3.40 11.79 3.63
C PHE A 85 4.43 10.89 3.01
N ASP A 86 5.05 11.34 1.93
CA ASP A 86 6.15 10.62 1.32
C ASP A 86 7.40 10.86 2.17
N VAL A 87 7.93 9.82 2.78
CA VAL A 87 9.12 9.91 3.63
C VAL A 87 10.22 9.01 3.08
N THR A 88 10.22 8.80 1.77
CA THR A 88 11.10 7.84 1.11
C THR A 88 12.58 8.04 1.41
N GLU A 89 13.02 9.28 1.52
CA GLU A 89 14.42 9.57 1.74
C GLU A 89 14.71 10.12 3.14
N PHE A 90 13.89 9.76 4.06
CA PHE A 90 13.97 10.31 5.42
C PHE A 90 14.85 9.44 6.30
#